data_f210054a251bc58f9147a23471fc2fb4
#
_entry.id   f210054a251bc58f9147a23471fc2fb4
#
_cell.length_a   1.000
_cell.length_b   1.000
_cell.length_c   1.000
_cell.angle_alpha   90.00
_cell.angle_beta   90.00
_cell.angle_gamma   90.00
#
_symmetry.space_group_name_H-M   'P 1'
#
loop_
_entity.id
_entity.type
_entity.pdbx_description
1 polymer ?
#
loop_
_entity_poly.entity_id
_entity_poly.type
_entity_poly.pdbx_seq_one_letter_code
_entity_poly.pdbx_strand_id
1 'polypeptide(L)'
;MQRKQFLTTILGGIPLLTFANFDDETTSTRKPFTVKGGKGRYGEDIKFLGVHPNNTKISGKDTNQQLSVFEYIGLGKVGPNLHMHLHQDEVFYVIEGEYRFVVGDETHRLKAGDTIFLPRMIAHTWIQLTDYGKLIYFLQPAGKMEEFFQKMNSLTERPSDEEIKRINLEHGIVNMGPP
;
A
#
# COMPACT_ATOMS: atom_id res chain seq x y z
N MET A 1 38.65 -11.74 51.03
CA MET A 1 39.24 -12.29 49.80
C MET A 1 39.13 -11.24 48.70
N GLN A 2 40.31 -10.69 48.32
CA GLN A 2 40.41 -9.57 47.39
C GLN A 2 40.32 -10.10 45.94
N ARG A 3 39.45 -9.53 45.12
CA ARG A 3 39.43 -9.77 43.67
C ARG A 3 40.51 -8.90 43.02
N LYS A 4 41.54 -9.54 42.49
CA LYS A 4 42.59 -8.92 41.68
C LYS A 4 42.02 -8.51 40.32
N GLN A 5 42.18 -7.23 40.01
CA GLN A 5 41.94 -6.67 38.68
C GLN A 5 43.05 -7.12 37.74
N PHE A 6 42.66 -7.69 36.59
CA PHE A 6 43.59 -7.93 35.51
C PHE A 6 43.45 -6.79 34.51
N LEU A 7 44.41 -5.87 34.53
CA LEU A 7 44.57 -4.86 33.49
C LEU A 7 45.44 -5.48 32.37
N THR A 8 44.84 -5.82 31.26
CA THR A 8 45.58 -6.15 30.04
C THR A 8 45.59 -4.94 29.15
N THR A 9 46.73 -4.28 29.05
CA THR A 9 46.98 -3.16 28.12
C THR A 9 47.20 -3.76 26.74
N ILE A 10 46.22 -3.62 25.83
CA ILE A 10 46.40 -3.89 24.41
C ILE A 10 46.70 -2.56 23.74
N LEU A 11 48.01 -2.33 23.46
CA LEU A 11 48.43 -1.36 22.43
C LEU A 11 48.22 -2.04 21.05
N GLY A 12 47.18 -1.62 20.33
CA GLY A 12 46.96 -2.08 18.97
C GLY A 12 46.02 -1.10 18.26
N GLY A 13 46.50 -0.51 17.21
CA GLY A 13 45.94 0.57 16.41
C GLY A 13 44.42 0.61 16.33
N ILE A 14 43.87 1.74 16.71
CA ILE A 14 42.46 2.08 16.49
C ILE A 14 42.30 2.22 14.99
N PRO A 15 41.50 1.35 14.29
CA PRO A 15 41.09 1.67 12.95
C PRO A 15 40.26 2.95 13.05
N LEU A 16 40.68 3.98 12.32
CA LEU A 16 39.89 5.17 12.10
C LEU A 16 38.62 4.70 11.36
N LEU A 17 37.57 4.37 12.14
CA LEU A 17 36.25 4.25 11.61
C LEU A 17 35.89 5.66 11.12
N THR A 18 36.09 5.90 9.84
CA THR A 18 35.41 6.99 9.16
C THR A 18 33.92 6.70 9.34
N PHE A 19 33.32 7.34 10.33
CA PHE A 19 31.88 7.51 10.32
C PHE A 19 31.60 8.18 8.97
N ALA A 20 31.07 7.40 8.02
CA ALA A 20 30.41 7.99 6.89
C ALA A 20 29.49 9.05 7.50
N ASN A 21 29.72 10.31 7.14
CA ASN A 21 28.77 11.34 7.43
C ASN A 21 27.47 10.82 6.83
N PHE A 22 26.58 10.29 7.65
CA PHE A 22 25.18 10.32 7.31
C PHE A 22 24.91 11.83 7.21
N ASP A 23 24.91 12.32 5.98
CA ASP A 23 24.42 13.65 5.72
C ASP A 23 23.09 13.69 6.46
N ASP A 24 23.05 14.58 7.44
CA ASP A 24 21.83 14.91 8.20
C ASP A 24 20.89 15.59 7.18
N GLU A 25 20.35 14.71 6.30
CA GLU A 25 19.47 15.11 5.25
C GLU A 25 18.19 15.56 5.89
N THR A 26 18.19 16.86 6.15
CA THR A 26 16.98 17.65 6.11
C THR A 26 16.00 17.36 7.24
N THR A 27 16.00 18.22 8.21
CA THR A 27 14.78 18.52 8.95
C THR A 27 13.64 18.57 7.96
N SER A 28 12.85 17.50 7.93
CA SER A 28 11.70 17.37 7.02
C SER A 28 10.82 18.61 7.19
N THR A 29 10.71 19.43 6.16
CA THR A 29 9.77 20.55 6.14
C THR A 29 8.31 20.10 6.09
N ARG A 30 8.08 18.78 6.09
CA ARG A 30 6.75 18.17 6.07
C ARG A 30 6.03 18.45 7.38
N LYS A 31 4.83 19.00 7.26
CA LYS A 31 3.96 19.28 8.41
C LYS A 31 3.04 18.10 8.67
N PRO A 32 2.77 17.77 9.95
CA PRO A 32 1.75 16.78 10.28
C PRO A 32 0.37 17.24 9.81
N PHE A 33 -0.49 16.32 9.42
CA PHE A 33 -1.85 16.59 8.99
C PHE A 33 -2.80 15.48 9.44
N THR A 34 -4.10 15.74 9.34
CA THR A 34 -5.15 14.76 9.57
C THR A 34 -6.08 14.70 8.37
N VAL A 35 -6.54 13.49 8.01
CA VAL A 35 -7.56 13.28 6.99
C VAL A 35 -8.76 12.60 7.66
N LYS A 36 -9.93 13.23 7.58
CA LYS A 36 -11.15 12.70 8.20
C LYS A 36 -11.59 11.39 7.54
N GLY A 37 -12.29 10.53 8.30
CA GLY A 37 -12.91 9.33 7.76
C GLY A 37 -13.82 9.64 6.56
N GLY A 38 -13.77 8.82 5.52
CA GLY A 38 -14.54 9.00 4.30
C GLY A 38 -14.14 10.21 3.43
N LYS A 39 -12.96 10.82 3.68
CA LYS A 39 -12.44 11.94 2.89
C LYS A 39 -11.07 11.61 2.32
N GLY A 40 -10.79 12.13 1.12
CA GLY A 40 -9.47 12.07 0.48
C GLY A 40 -8.54 13.15 0.99
N ARG A 41 -7.22 12.95 0.81
CA ARG A 41 -6.12 13.83 1.24
C ARG A 41 -6.23 15.24 0.66
N TYR A 42 -6.69 15.33 -0.59
CA TYR A 42 -6.83 16.58 -1.33
C TYR A 42 -8.29 16.94 -1.64
N GLY A 43 -9.26 16.24 -0.99
CA GLY A 43 -10.69 16.46 -1.21
C GLY A 43 -11.24 15.80 -2.48
N GLU A 44 -10.47 14.93 -3.12
CA GLU A 44 -10.89 14.17 -4.29
C GLU A 44 -12.01 13.16 -3.95
N ASP A 45 -12.90 12.92 -4.91
CA ASP A 45 -13.96 11.90 -4.84
C ASP A 45 -13.62 10.77 -5.81
N ILE A 46 -12.72 9.90 -5.38
CA ILE A 46 -12.30 8.72 -6.14
C ILE A 46 -13.17 7.54 -5.76
N LYS A 47 -13.69 6.83 -6.76
CA LYS A 47 -14.54 5.66 -6.57
C LYS A 47 -13.99 4.44 -7.28
N PHE A 48 -13.78 3.38 -6.54
CA PHE A 48 -13.51 2.06 -7.09
C PHE A 48 -14.81 1.54 -7.74
N LEU A 49 -14.72 1.08 -8.99
CA LEU A 49 -15.86 0.64 -9.82
C LEU A 49 -16.99 1.68 -9.92
N GLY A 50 -16.68 2.97 -9.81
CA GLY A 50 -17.65 4.06 -9.95
C GLY A 50 -18.61 4.25 -8.76
N VAL A 51 -18.56 3.39 -7.75
CA VAL A 51 -19.53 3.35 -6.63
C VAL A 51 -18.85 3.43 -5.27
N HIS A 52 -17.79 2.66 -5.04
CA HIS A 52 -17.19 2.44 -3.74
C HIS A 52 -16.13 3.50 -3.44
N PRO A 53 -16.29 4.39 -2.43
CA PRO A 53 -15.27 5.37 -2.09
C PRO A 53 -13.89 4.73 -1.86
N ASN A 54 -12.88 5.28 -2.51
CA ASN A 54 -11.48 4.83 -2.42
C ASN A 54 -10.57 6.03 -2.20
N ASN A 55 -10.51 6.47 -0.95
CA ASN A 55 -9.94 7.75 -0.56
C ASN A 55 -8.44 7.64 -0.28
N THR A 56 -7.61 8.41 -0.96
CA THR A 56 -6.20 8.58 -0.59
C THR A 56 -6.12 9.22 0.80
N LYS A 57 -5.47 8.56 1.75
CA LYS A 57 -5.26 9.08 3.12
C LYS A 57 -3.87 9.67 3.29
N ILE A 58 -2.87 8.99 2.74
CA ILE A 58 -1.50 9.46 2.66
C ILE A 58 -1.07 9.27 1.20
N SER A 59 -0.62 10.35 0.58
CA SER A 59 -0.15 10.34 -0.79
C SER A 59 1.32 9.95 -0.86
N GLY A 60 1.75 9.34 -1.97
CA GLY A 60 3.15 9.17 -2.30
C GLY A 60 3.93 10.48 -2.24
N LYS A 61 3.31 11.62 -2.55
CA LYS A 61 3.90 12.96 -2.41
C LYS A 61 4.24 13.30 -0.95
N ASP A 62 3.46 12.82 0.01
CA ASP A 62 3.70 13.05 1.43
C ASP A 62 4.88 12.22 1.96
N THR A 63 5.29 11.15 1.24
CA THR A 63 6.24 10.13 1.71
C THR A 63 7.49 9.97 0.82
N ASN A 64 7.76 10.91 -0.09
CA ASN A 64 8.81 10.78 -1.13
C ASN A 64 8.65 9.47 -1.95
N GLN A 65 7.44 9.15 -2.32
CA GLN A 65 7.04 7.94 -3.07
C GLN A 65 7.32 6.61 -2.34
N GLN A 66 7.59 6.63 -1.05
CA GLN A 66 7.87 5.40 -0.30
C GLN A 66 6.61 4.63 0.07
N LEU A 67 5.48 5.33 0.29
CA LEU A 67 4.24 4.73 0.75
C LEU A 67 3.04 5.54 0.25
N SER A 68 1.97 4.87 -0.13
CA SER A 68 0.62 5.46 -0.21
C SER A 68 -0.35 4.66 0.66
N VAL A 69 -1.36 5.35 1.20
CA VAL A 69 -2.37 4.75 2.08
C VAL A 69 -3.75 5.14 1.57
N PHE A 70 -4.63 4.16 1.48
CA PHE A 70 -6.00 4.32 1.00
C PHE A 70 -7.02 3.81 2.02
N GLU A 71 -8.18 4.44 2.04
CA GLU A 71 -9.38 3.98 2.75
C GLU A 71 -10.41 3.56 1.70
N TYR A 72 -10.69 2.27 1.62
CA TYR A 72 -11.80 1.73 0.82
C TYR A 72 -13.05 1.58 1.69
N ILE A 73 -14.20 2.01 1.14
CA ILE A 73 -15.52 1.84 1.74
C ILE A 73 -16.39 1.05 0.76
N GLY A 74 -16.61 -0.21 1.07
CA GLY A 74 -17.38 -1.12 0.24
C GLY A 74 -18.88 -1.03 0.50
N LEU A 75 -19.63 -0.75 -0.54
CA LEU A 75 -21.09 -0.64 -0.53
C LEU A 75 -21.75 -1.85 -1.24
N GLY A 76 -21.09 -3.00 -1.24
CA GLY A 76 -21.58 -4.22 -1.89
C GLY A 76 -20.50 -5.31 -1.98
N LYS A 77 -20.92 -6.50 -2.41
CA LYS A 77 -20.07 -7.70 -2.49
C LYS A 77 -19.31 -7.74 -3.82
N VAL A 78 -18.24 -6.96 -3.90
CA VAL A 78 -17.38 -6.82 -5.08
C VAL A 78 -15.90 -6.87 -4.70
N GLY A 79 -15.06 -6.99 -5.70
CA GLY A 79 -13.62 -6.90 -5.60
C GLY A 79 -12.97 -6.66 -6.96
N PRO A 80 -11.65 -6.48 -7.04
CA PRO A 80 -10.93 -6.34 -8.29
C PRO A 80 -10.83 -7.69 -9.02
N ASN A 81 -10.53 -7.64 -10.31
CA ASN A 81 -10.07 -8.81 -11.05
C ASN A 81 -8.79 -9.38 -10.44
N LEU A 82 -8.49 -10.66 -10.72
CA LEU A 82 -7.20 -11.24 -10.39
C LEU A 82 -6.10 -10.44 -11.10
N HIS A 83 -5.16 -9.92 -10.34
CA HIS A 83 -4.09 -9.06 -10.85
C HIS A 83 -2.81 -9.21 -10.04
N MET A 84 -1.75 -8.57 -10.53
CA MET A 84 -0.43 -8.60 -9.90
C MET A 84 0.18 -7.21 -10.02
N HIS A 85 0.77 -6.71 -8.94
CA HIS A 85 1.60 -5.52 -8.94
C HIS A 85 3.05 -5.86 -9.29
N LEU A 86 3.62 -5.20 -10.30
CA LEU A 86 5.00 -5.46 -10.73
C LEU A 86 6.04 -4.91 -9.77
N HIS A 87 5.73 -3.82 -9.08
CA HIS A 87 6.72 -3.01 -8.36
C HIS A 87 6.34 -2.70 -6.91
N GLN A 88 5.16 -3.12 -6.45
CA GLN A 88 4.59 -2.69 -5.17
C GLN A 88 4.15 -3.89 -4.36
N ASP A 89 4.54 -3.93 -3.10
CA ASP A 89 3.91 -4.77 -2.11
C ASP A 89 2.63 -4.09 -1.63
N GLU A 90 1.63 -4.87 -1.28
CA GLU A 90 0.36 -4.36 -0.78
C GLU A 90 0.00 -5.00 0.56
N VAL A 91 -0.56 -4.21 1.46
CA VAL A 91 -0.98 -4.67 2.79
C VAL A 91 -2.40 -4.20 3.02
N PHE A 92 -3.27 -5.09 3.43
CA PHE A 92 -4.62 -4.75 3.86
C PHE A 92 -4.80 -4.93 5.36
N TYR A 93 -5.56 -4.04 5.96
CA TYR A 93 -6.10 -4.16 7.30
C TYR A 93 -7.61 -4.00 7.24
N VAL A 94 -8.34 -4.98 7.75
CA VAL A 94 -9.81 -4.98 7.77
C VAL A 94 -10.28 -4.17 8.96
N ILE A 95 -11.01 -3.07 8.69
CA ILE A 95 -11.67 -2.27 9.74
C ILE A 95 -13.06 -2.82 10.02
N GLU A 96 -13.82 -3.16 8.95
CA GLU A 96 -15.21 -3.63 9.07
C GLU A 96 -15.56 -4.55 7.89
N GLY A 97 -16.46 -5.51 8.13
CA GLY A 97 -16.89 -6.49 7.16
C GLY A 97 -16.03 -7.75 7.14
N GLU A 98 -16.30 -8.60 6.16
CA GLU A 98 -15.57 -9.82 5.88
C GLU A 98 -15.14 -9.86 4.41
N TYR A 99 -13.98 -10.43 4.18
CA TYR A 99 -13.35 -10.48 2.87
C TYR A 99 -12.76 -11.86 2.62
N ARG A 100 -12.85 -12.32 1.37
CA ARG A 100 -12.07 -13.45 0.87
C ARG A 100 -10.93 -12.90 0.02
N PHE A 101 -9.71 -13.23 0.35
CA PHE A 101 -8.51 -12.97 -0.44
C PHE A 101 -8.04 -14.25 -1.09
N VAL A 102 -7.54 -14.16 -2.31
CA VAL A 102 -6.79 -15.19 -3.01
C VAL A 102 -5.42 -14.59 -3.32
N VAL A 103 -4.34 -15.26 -2.90
CA VAL A 103 -2.95 -14.81 -3.07
C VAL A 103 -2.12 -15.99 -3.55
N GLY A 104 -1.68 -15.98 -4.81
CA GLY A 104 -1.14 -17.18 -5.43
C GLY A 104 -2.16 -18.32 -5.38
N ASP A 105 -1.78 -19.43 -4.77
CA ASP A 105 -2.63 -20.62 -4.63
C ASP A 105 -3.40 -20.66 -3.29
N GLU A 106 -3.22 -19.64 -2.44
CA GLU A 106 -3.81 -19.63 -1.10
C GLU A 106 -5.09 -18.78 -1.04
N THR A 107 -6.06 -19.26 -0.27
CA THR A 107 -7.31 -18.53 0.00
C THR A 107 -7.40 -18.23 1.49
N HIS A 108 -7.64 -16.96 1.80
CA HIS A 108 -7.76 -16.46 3.16
C HIS A 108 -9.12 -15.79 3.35
N ARG A 109 -9.75 -15.99 4.51
CA ARG A 109 -10.94 -15.26 4.93
C ARG A 109 -10.59 -14.37 6.09
N LEU A 110 -10.77 -13.05 5.91
CA LEU A 110 -10.42 -12.04 6.87
C LEU A 110 -11.66 -11.31 7.36
N LYS A 111 -11.60 -10.86 8.62
CA LYS A 111 -12.62 -10.06 9.30
C LYS A 111 -11.96 -8.89 10.01
N ALA A 112 -12.77 -8.03 10.61
CA ALA A 112 -12.29 -6.86 11.36
C ALA A 112 -11.16 -7.21 12.35
N GLY A 113 -10.04 -6.48 12.27
CA GLY A 113 -8.81 -6.67 13.02
C GLY A 113 -7.74 -7.51 12.31
N ASP A 114 -8.10 -8.24 11.26
CA ASP A 114 -7.14 -9.05 10.52
C ASP A 114 -6.35 -8.21 9.52
N THR A 115 -5.13 -8.67 9.21
CA THR A 115 -4.26 -8.10 8.18
C THR A 115 -3.73 -9.18 7.26
N ILE A 116 -3.41 -8.79 6.01
CA ILE A 116 -2.76 -9.67 5.03
C ILE A 116 -1.72 -8.87 4.25
N PHE A 117 -0.61 -9.53 3.93
CA PHE A 117 0.47 -9.04 3.09
C PHE A 117 0.43 -9.72 1.73
N LEU A 118 0.42 -8.92 0.67
CA LEU A 118 0.43 -9.35 -0.71
C LEU A 118 1.75 -8.92 -1.36
N PRO A 119 2.70 -9.84 -1.55
CA PRO A 119 3.98 -9.51 -2.17
C PRO A 119 3.78 -9.09 -3.63
N ARG A 120 4.61 -8.16 -4.10
CA ARG A 120 4.72 -7.88 -5.54
C ARG A 120 5.03 -9.14 -6.33
N MET A 121 4.66 -9.16 -7.59
CA MET A 121 4.84 -10.30 -8.51
C MET A 121 4.06 -11.56 -8.12
N ILE A 122 3.19 -11.50 -7.13
CA ILE A 122 2.25 -12.58 -6.78
C ILE A 122 0.84 -12.17 -7.18
N ALA A 123 0.18 -13.00 -7.97
CA ALA A 123 -1.20 -12.77 -8.40
C ALA A 123 -2.14 -12.79 -7.18
N HIS A 124 -3.03 -11.81 -7.11
CA HIS A 124 -3.98 -11.73 -6.01
C HIS A 124 -5.29 -11.06 -6.42
N THR A 125 -6.32 -11.32 -5.64
CA THR A 125 -7.61 -10.65 -5.68
C THR A 125 -8.26 -10.72 -4.30
N TRP A 126 -9.31 -9.93 -4.10
CA TRP A 126 -10.17 -10.05 -2.94
C TRP A 126 -11.64 -9.80 -3.32
N ILE A 127 -12.55 -10.32 -2.52
CA ILE A 127 -13.99 -10.07 -2.65
C ILE A 127 -14.55 -9.77 -1.26
N GLN A 128 -15.26 -8.66 -1.15
CA GLN A 128 -16.07 -8.35 0.03
C GLN A 128 -17.25 -9.33 0.12
N LEU A 129 -17.46 -9.91 1.29
CA LEU A 129 -18.50 -10.91 1.54
C LEU A 129 -19.74 -10.33 2.23
N THR A 130 -19.60 -9.16 2.84
CA THR A 130 -20.68 -8.41 3.51
C THR A 130 -21.22 -7.29 2.63
N ASP A 131 -22.43 -6.81 2.89
CA ASP A 131 -23.04 -5.72 2.11
C ASP A 131 -22.35 -4.37 2.36
N TYR A 132 -21.74 -4.20 3.53
CA TYR A 132 -20.90 -3.07 3.86
C TYR A 132 -19.55 -3.56 4.39
N GLY A 133 -18.50 -2.81 4.09
CA GLY A 133 -17.15 -3.11 4.58
C GLY A 133 -16.22 -1.91 4.50
N LYS A 134 -15.13 -1.96 5.23
CA LYS A 134 -14.10 -0.94 5.25
C LYS A 134 -12.72 -1.56 5.38
N LEU A 135 -11.81 -1.11 4.53
CA LEU A 135 -10.40 -1.47 4.54
C LEU A 135 -9.53 -0.21 4.64
N ILE A 136 -8.41 -0.32 5.32
CA ILE A 136 -7.23 0.49 5.04
C ILE A 136 -6.24 -0.40 4.31
N TYR A 137 -5.63 0.12 3.24
CA TYR A 137 -4.57 -0.60 2.55
C TYR A 137 -3.42 0.31 2.16
N PHE A 138 -2.28 -0.29 1.98
CA PHE A 138 -0.99 0.38 1.81
C PHE A 138 -0.30 -0.20 0.60
N LEU A 139 0.35 0.66 -0.19
CA LEU A 139 1.26 0.24 -1.24
C LEU A 139 2.67 0.77 -0.97
N GLN A 140 3.64 -0.11 -1.03
CA GLN A 140 5.05 0.21 -0.79
C GLN A 140 5.95 -0.41 -1.89
N PRO A 141 6.69 0.43 -2.65
CA PRO A 141 6.58 1.91 -2.70
C PRO A 141 5.20 2.38 -3.18
N ALA A 142 4.92 3.69 -3.09
CA ALA A 142 3.63 4.26 -3.53
C ALA A 142 3.34 3.98 -5.02
N GLY A 143 4.37 3.97 -5.86
CA GLY A 143 4.23 3.74 -7.29
C GLY A 143 3.25 4.70 -7.97
N LYS A 144 2.49 4.18 -8.94
CA LYS A 144 1.53 4.98 -9.71
C LYS A 144 0.05 4.70 -9.36
N MET A 145 -0.23 4.12 -8.18
CA MET A 145 -1.61 3.71 -7.86
C MET A 145 -2.57 4.88 -7.68
N GLU A 146 -2.12 6.02 -7.16
CA GLU A 146 -2.96 7.22 -7.11
C GLU A 146 -3.34 7.71 -8.52
N GLU A 147 -2.36 7.73 -9.43
CA GLU A 147 -2.59 8.09 -10.84
C GLU A 147 -3.54 7.10 -11.52
N PHE A 148 -3.36 5.81 -11.25
CA PHE A 148 -4.25 4.76 -11.74
C PHE A 148 -5.71 5.00 -11.33
N PHE A 149 -5.97 5.19 -10.03
CA PHE A 149 -7.32 5.43 -9.53
C PHE A 149 -7.91 6.74 -10.09
N GLN A 150 -7.12 7.80 -10.18
CA GLN A 150 -7.55 9.06 -10.80
C GLN A 150 -7.90 8.87 -12.27
N LYS A 151 -7.04 8.15 -13.03
CA LYS A 151 -7.29 7.83 -14.44
C LYS A 151 -8.57 7.03 -14.60
N MET A 152 -8.74 5.93 -13.86
CA MET A 152 -9.95 5.11 -13.93
C MET A 152 -11.21 5.88 -13.55
N ASN A 153 -11.14 6.72 -12.52
CA ASN A 153 -12.28 7.55 -12.08
C ASN A 153 -12.64 8.66 -13.07
N SER A 154 -11.71 9.08 -13.92
CA SER A 154 -11.94 10.13 -14.94
C SER A 154 -12.62 9.63 -16.20
N LEU A 155 -12.74 8.31 -16.38
CA LEU A 155 -13.37 7.73 -17.55
C LEU A 155 -14.90 7.87 -17.47
N THR A 156 -15.49 8.45 -18.48
CA THR A 156 -16.95 8.66 -18.59
C THR A 156 -17.69 7.47 -19.16
N GLU A 157 -16.94 6.59 -19.85
CA GLU A 157 -17.46 5.37 -20.46
C GLU A 157 -16.55 4.18 -20.07
N ARG A 158 -17.10 2.98 -20.16
CA ARG A 158 -16.30 1.78 -19.94
C ARG A 158 -15.27 1.65 -21.07
N PRO A 159 -13.96 1.64 -20.75
CA PRO A 159 -12.90 1.47 -21.73
C PRO A 159 -12.94 0.06 -22.35
N SER A 160 -12.37 -0.09 -23.54
CA SER A 160 -12.16 -1.41 -24.14
C SER A 160 -11.19 -2.26 -23.30
N ASP A 161 -11.22 -3.58 -23.50
CA ASP A 161 -10.31 -4.48 -22.77
C ASP A 161 -8.84 -4.19 -23.11
N GLU A 162 -8.53 -3.80 -24.34
CA GLU A 162 -7.20 -3.37 -24.77
C GLU A 162 -6.77 -2.09 -24.06
N GLU A 163 -7.68 -1.13 -23.92
CA GLU A 163 -7.40 0.12 -23.22
C GLU A 163 -7.20 -0.11 -21.71
N ILE A 164 -8.03 -0.95 -21.09
CA ILE A 164 -7.85 -1.37 -19.68
C ILE A 164 -6.48 -2.01 -19.51
N LYS A 165 -6.09 -2.94 -20.39
CA LYS A 165 -4.79 -3.60 -20.35
C LYS A 165 -3.64 -2.60 -20.46
N ARG A 166 -3.74 -1.63 -21.36
CA ARG A 166 -2.75 -0.58 -21.53
C ARG A 166 -2.63 0.28 -20.27
N ILE A 167 -3.76 0.77 -19.75
CA ILE A 167 -3.79 1.58 -18.52
C ILE A 167 -3.15 0.81 -17.35
N ASN A 168 -3.53 -0.46 -17.17
CA ASN A 168 -2.96 -1.29 -16.11
C ASN A 168 -1.44 -1.39 -16.23
N LEU A 169 -0.90 -1.73 -17.41
CA LEU A 169 0.54 -1.86 -17.62
C LEU A 169 1.32 -0.55 -17.41
N GLU A 170 0.76 0.57 -17.83
CA GLU A 170 1.34 1.91 -17.60
C GLU A 170 1.50 2.23 -16.10
N HIS A 171 0.66 1.59 -15.25
CA HIS A 171 0.66 1.76 -13.81
C HIS A 171 1.28 0.57 -13.04
N GLY A 172 1.93 -0.35 -13.75
CA GLY A 172 2.61 -1.49 -13.13
C GLY A 172 1.68 -2.60 -12.66
N ILE A 173 0.48 -2.70 -13.24
CA ILE A 173 -0.51 -3.74 -12.94
C ILE A 173 -0.62 -4.70 -14.11
N VAL A 174 -0.63 -6.00 -13.83
CA VAL A 174 -0.95 -7.04 -14.81
C VAL A 174 -2.28 -7.67 -14.43
N ASN A 175 -3.30 -7.49 -15.28
CA ASN A 175 -4.60 -8.15 -15.11
C ASN A 175 -4.48 -9.59 -15.61
N MET A 176 -4.95 -10.56 -14.83
CA MET A 176 -4.82 -11.99 -15.10
C MET A 176 -6.19 -12.67 -15.31
N GLY A 177 -7.29 -11.92 -15.28
CA GLY A 177 -8.62 -12.44 -15.55
C GLY A 177 -9.64 -12.13 -14.44
N PRO A 178 -10.80 -12.80 -14.44
CA PRO A 178 -11.83 -12.62 -13.42
C PRO A 178 -11.32 -13.06 -12.03
N PRO A 179 -11.97 -12.58 -10.94
CA PRO A 179 -11.61 -12.88 -9.57
C PRO A 179 -11.82 -14.35 -9.20
#